data_a7d6c9fa89ba482490b2cd5f5a6cd29e
#
_entry.id   a7d6c9fa89ba482490b2cd5f5a6cd29e
#
_cell.length_a   1.000
_cell.length_b   1.000
_cell.length_c   1.000
_cell.angle_alpha   90.00
_cell.angle_beta   90.00
_cell.angle_gamma   90.00
#
_symmetry.space_group_name_H-M   'P 1'
#
loop_
_entity.id
_entity.type
_entity.pdbx_description
1 polymer ?
#
loop_
_entity_poly.entity_id
_entity_poly.type
_entity_poly.pdbx_seq_one_letter_code
_entity_poly.pdbx_strand_id
1 'polypeptide(L)'
;MSKNIWNVFAPVYEFAMRSQKDIYDFMYGRIGEVSKGKAVLELATGPGMIARHIASSASSVVATDFAPKMIETARKAKNPENVRFEVADATSLRFMDNSFDVIVIANALHIIPEPLKALAEIRRVLKDDGVLIAPNFIFPADGKRNLWQRLLSLVGVRFAHEWTENEYKSFLKGNGWTITENCVIKGRIDLVYVECGK
;
A
#
# COMPACT_ATOMS: atom_id res chain seq x y z
N MET A 1 10.88 -10.89 -3.94
CA MET A 1 10.97 -10.03 -5.13
C MET A 1 12.28 -9.26 -5.11
N SER A 2 12.96 -9.08 -6.24
CA SER A 2 14.28 -8.42 -6.24
C SER A 2 14.11 -6.92 -6.00
N LYS A 3 14.84 -6.36 -5.00
CA LYS A 3 14.98 -4.90 -4.79
C LYS A 3 15.30 -4.15 -6.08
N ASN A 4 15.95 -4.81 -7.03
CA ASN A 4 16.45 -4.21 -8.27
C ASN A 4 15.35 -3.66 -9.17
N ILE A 5 14.19 -4.34 -9.28
CA ILE A 5 13.14 -3.90 -10.20
C ILE A 5 12.51 -2.59 -9.73
N TRP A 6 12.19 -2.44 -8.45
CA TRP A 6 11.61 -1.23 -7.87
C TRP A 6 12.60 -0.06 -7.87
N ASN A 7 13.90 -0.34 -7.72
CA ASN A 7 14.94 0.68 -7.88
C ASN A 7 15.00 1.24 -9.30
N VAL A 8 14.74 0.40 -10.33
CA VAL A 8 14.69 0.83 -11.73
C VAL A 8 13.41 1.63 -12.02
N PHE A 9 12.29 1.23 -11.44
CA PHE A 9 10.99 1.88 -11.68
C PHE A 9 10.80 3.20 -10.90
N ALA A 10 11.57 3.46 -9.85
CA ALA A 10 11.39 4.63 -8.99
C ALA A 10 11.27 5.97 -9.75
N PRO A 11 12.09 6.29 -10.77
CA PRO A 11 12.01 7.58 -11.46
C PRO A 11 10.74 7.77 -12.30
N VAL A 12 10.12 6.67 -12.74
CA VAL A 12 8.97 6.72 -13.68
C VAL A 12 7.66 6.29 -13.03
N TYR A 13 7.69 5.80 -11.79
CA TYR A 13 6.54 5.22 -11.12
C TYR A 13 5.36 6.21 -11.01
N GLU A 14 5.63 7.42 -10.54
CA GLU A 14 4.60 8.46 -10.38
C GLU A 14 3.95 8.82 -11.73
N PHE A 15 4.75 8.91 -12.80
CA PHE A 15 4.23 9.16 -14.15
C PHE A 15 3.34 7.99 -14.64
N ALA A 16 3.76 6.75 -14.41
CA ALA A 16 2.98 5.57 -14.78
C ALA A 16 1.63 5.52 -14.05
N MET A 17 1.59 5.93 -12.78
CA MET A 17 0.37 5.93 -11.95
C MET A 17 -0.61 7.06 -12.31
N ARG A 18 -0.21 8.09 -13.06
CA ARG A 18 -1.14 9.12 -13.56
C ARG A 18 -2.30 8.55 -14.37
N SER A 19 -2.10 7.41 -15.00
CA SER A 19 -3.15 6.71 -15.75
C SER A 19 -4.24 6.08 -14.86
N GLN A 20 -4.03 6.03 -13.55
CA GLN A 20 -4.94 5.53 -12.52
C GLN A 20 -5.42 6.66 -11.59
N LYS A 21 -5.48 7.88 -12.12
CA LYS A 21 -5.76 9.09 -11.34
C LYS A 21 -7.00 8.95 -10.46
N ASP A 22 -8.11 8.45 -10.99
CA ASP A 22 -9.38 8.34 -10.26
C ASP A 22 -9.26 7.40 -9.05
N ILE A 23 -8.50 6.30 -9.20
CA ILE A 23 -8.20 5.38 -8.09
C ILE A 23 -7.38 6.09 -7.00
N TYR A 24 -6.35 6.84 -7.40
CA TYR A 24 -5.50 7.55 -6.44
C TYR A 24 -6.25 8.71 -5.78
N ASP A 25 -7.07 9.47 -6.51
CA ASP A 25 -7.89 10.55 -5.94
C ASP A 25 -8.86 10.01 -4.87
N PHE A 26 -9.52 8.87 -5.14
CA PHE A 26 -10.34 8.19 -4.15
C PHE A 26 -9.52 7.79 -2.92
N MET A 27 -8.36 7.13 -3.12
CA MET A 27 -7.50 6.71 -2.01
C MET A 27 -7.02 7.90 -1.18
N TYR A 28 -6.60 8.99 -1.81
CA TYR A 28 -6.16 10.19 -1.11
C TYR A 28 -7.25 10.77 -0.20
N GLY A 29 -8.48 10.90 -0.74
CA GLY A 29 -9.62 11.39 0.04
C GLY A 29 -9.94 10.48 1.22
N ARG A 30 -10.17 9.19 0.94
CA ARG A 30 -10.62 8.24 1.97
C ARG A 30 -9.56 7.97 3.04
N ILE A 31 -8.30 7.75 2.63
CA ILE A 31 -7.20 7.53 3.59
C ILE A 31 -6.99 8.81 4.42
N GLY A 32 -7.10 10.00 3.82
CA GLY A 32 -6.99 11.27 4.52
C GLY A 32 -8.07 11.44 5.61
N GLU A 33 -9.32 11.05 5.32
CA GLU A 33 -10.42 11.06 6.30
C GLU A 33 -10.12 10.15 7.50
N VAL A 34 -9.74 8.89 7.23
CA VAL A 34 -9.45 7.90 8.28
C VAL A 34 -8.22 8.30 9.10
N SER A 35 -7.26 8.99 8.49
CA SER A 35 -6.00 9.42 9.10
C SER A 35 -6.10 10.70 9.92
N LYS A 36 -7.26 11.36 9.98
CA LYS A 36 -7.41 12.68 10.61
C LYS A 36 -6.97 12.70 12.07
N GLY A 37 -5.91 13.47 12.36
CA GLY A 37 -5.32 13.64 13.68
C GLY A 37 -4.56 12.40 14.21
N LYS A 38 -4.31 11.40 13.38
CA LYS A 38 -3.75 10.11 13.77
C LYS A 38 -2.27 9.97 13.39
N ALA A 39 -1.56 9.08 14.09
CA ALA A 39 -0.22 8.63 13.74
C ALA A 39 -0.32 7.51 12.70
N VAL A 40 0.24 7.72 11.52
CA VAL A 40 0.12 6.83 10.36
C VAL A 40 1.46 6.17 10.03
N LEU A 41 1.43 4.88 9.76
CA LEU A 41 2.52 4.15 9.10
C LEU A 41 2.08 3.77 7.68
N GLU A 42 2.79 4.22 6.66
CA GLU A 42 2.62 3.75 5.29
C GLU A 42 3.74 2.77 4.94
N LEU A 43 3.36 1.56 4.53
CA LEU A 43 4.26 0.50 4.08
C LEU A 43 4.24 0.42 2.55
N ALA A 44 5.41 0.19 1.96
CA ALA A 44 5.63 0.19 0.51
C ALA A 44 5.14 1.52 -0.14
N THR A 45 5.53 2.64 0.46
CA THR A 45 5.11 4.00 0.05
C THR A 45 5.53 4.38 -1.38
N GLY A 46 6.48 3.65 -1.98
CA GLY A 46 7.08 4.01 -3.24
C GLY A 46 7.71 5.42 -3.19
N PRO A 47 7.41 6.30 -4.17
CA PRO A 47 7.93 7.66 -4.17
C PRO A 47 7.16 8.60 -3.20
N GLY A 48 6.31 8.08 -2.30
CA GLY A 48 5.67 8.84 -1.24
C GLY A 48 4.40 9.60 -1.65
N MET A 49 3.67 9.11 -2.64
CA MET A 49 2.49 9.80 -3.17
C MET A 49 1.36 9.92 -2.13
N ILE A 50 0.98 8.80 -1.49
CA ILE A 50 -0.08 8.77 -0.48
C ILE A 50 0.38 9.54 0.76
N ALA A 51 1.60 9.26 1.28
CA ALA A 51 2.14 9.95 2.45
C ALA A 51 2.04 11.47 2.36
N ARG A 52 2.43 12.06 1.22
CA ARG A 52 2.36 13.50 1.01
C ARG A 52 0.93 14.04 0.99
N HIS A 53 -0.02 13.30 0.40
CA HIS A 53 -1.41 13.74 0.31
C HIS A 53 -2.13 13.71 1.66
N ILE A 54 -1.89 12.67 2.47
CA ILE A 54 -2.56 12.52 3.76
C ILE A 54 -1.89 13.33 4.88
N ALA A 55 -0.71 13.89 4.66
CA ALA A 55 0.05 14.62 5.64
C ALA A 55 -0.72 15.79 6.28
N SER A 56 -1.53 16.51 5.49
CA SER A 56 -2.35 17.62 6.00
C SER A 56 -3.46 17.17 6.96
N SER A 57 -3.86 15.91 6.90
CA SER A 57 -4.89 15.31 7.75
C SER A 57 -4.28 14.61 8.97
N ALA A 58 -3.16 13.92 8.79
CA ALA A 58 -2.51 13.12 9.82
C ALA A 58 -1.73 13.98 10.83
N SER A 59 -1.62 13.51 12.08
CA SER A 59 -0.71 14.12 13.06
C SER A 59 0.76 13.87 12.71
N SER A 60 1.07 12.69 12.22
CA SER A 60 2.39 12.30 11.73
C SER A 60 2.28 11.15 10.73
N VAL A 61 3.20 11.08 9.78
CA VAL A 61 3.30 9.99 8.80
C VAL A 61 4.72 9.46 8.79
N VAL A 62 4.88 8.17 9.08
CA VAL A 62 6.10 7.42 8.82
C VAL A 62 5.84 6.61 7.55
N ALA A 63 6.59 6.89 6.49
CA ALA A 63 6.41 6.26 5.19
C ALA A 63 7.63 5.41 4.85
N THR A 64 7.42 4.11 4.61
CA THR A 64 8.51 3.17 4.44
C THR A 64 8.43 2.43 3.11
N ASP A 65 9.58 2.08 2.56
CA ASP A 65 9.69 1.22 1.40
C ASP A 65 10.91 0.30 1.51
N PHE A 66 10.78 -0.90 0.95
CA PHE A 66 11.87 -1.86 0.91
C PHE A 66 12.99 -1.46 -0.07
N ALA A 67 12.68 -0.69 -1.12
CA ALA A 67 13.60 -0.25 -2.15
C ALA A 67 14.22 1.12 -1.80
N PRO A 68 15.54 1.21 -1.54
CA PRO A 68 16.18 2.48 -1.18
C PRO A 68 16.00 3.59 -2.20
N LYS A 69 15.93 3.27 -3.50
CA LYS A 69 15.70 4.26 -4.56
C LYS A 69 14.31 4.88 -4.55
N MET A 70 13.29 4.16 -4.08
CA MET A 70 11.95 4.72 -3.85
C MET A 70 12.03 5.79 -2.75
N ILE A 71 12.68 5.49 -1.63
CA ILE A 71 12.86 6.44 -0.52
C ILE A 71 13.73 7.64 -0.94
N GLU A 72 14.78 7.41 -1.71
CA GLU A 72 15.60 8.50 -2.28
C GLU A 72 14.74 9.44 -3.16
N THR A 73 13.88 8.87 -4.01
CA THR A 73 12.95 9.62 -4.86
C THR A 73 11.92 10.38 -4.02
N ALA A 74 11.33 9.74 -3.01
CA ALA A 74 10.38 10.37 -2.11
C ALA A 74 10.99 11.57 -1.37
N ARG A 75 12.21 11.46 -0.88
CA ARG A 75 12.93 12.51 -0.16
C ARG A 75 13.30 13.73 -1.03
N LYS A 76 13.46 13.55 -2.36
CA LYS A 76 13.78 14.65 -3.30
C LYS A 76 12.59 15.58 -3.56
N ALA A 77 11.36 15.12 -3.34
CA ALA A 77 10.18 15.95 -3.49
C ALA A 77 10.05 16.97 -2.33
N LYS A 78 9.22 17.99 -2.53
CA LYS A 78 8.83 18.88 -1.43
C LYS A 78 7.92 18.11 -0.48
N ASN A 79 8.41 17.83 0.71
CA ASN A 79 7.70 17.02 1.71
C ASN A 79 7.20 17.88 2.86
N PRO A 80 6.00 17.60 3.41
CA PRO A 80 5.51 18.19 4.65
C PRO A 80 6.41 17.80 5.84
N GLU A 81 6.51 18.67 6.84
CA GLU A 81 7.40 18.48 8.01
C GLU A 81 7.02 17.27 8.87
N ASN A 82 5.73 16.91 8.89
CA ASN A 82 5.23 15.75 9.64
C ASN A 82 5.36 14.42 8.89
N VAL A 83 6.05 14.39 7.74
CA VAL A 83 6.30 13.16 6.97
C VAL A 83 7.76 12.74 7.08
N ARG A 84 8.01 11.50 7.49
CA ARG A 84 9.34 10.90 7.56
C ARG A 84 9.42 9.67 6.66
N PHE A 85 10.44 9.62 5.80
CA PHE A 85 10.68 8.52 4.88
C PHE A 85 11.83 7.63 5.36
N GLU A 86 11.62 6.31 5.43
CA GLU A 86 12.61 5.33 5.88
C GLU A 86 12.65 4.09 5.00
N VAL A 87 13.82 3.46 4.90
CA VAL A 87 13.93 2.13 4.28
C VAL A 87 13.56 1.10 5.33
N ALA A 88 12.52 0.29 5.06
CA ALA A 88 12.12 -0.80 5.94
C ALA A 88 11.52 -1.97 5.15
N ASP A 89 11.64 -3.16 5.74
CA ASP A 89 10.99 -4.37 5.27
C ASP A 89 9.66 -4.55 6.03
N ALA A 90 8.55 -4.62 5.31
CA ALA A 90 7.23 -4.80 5.91
C ALA A 90 7.08 -6.14 6.67
N THR A 91 7.97 -7.10 6.41
CA THR A 91 8.00 -8.41 7.09
C THR A 91 8.86 -8.43 8.36
N SER A 92 9.52 -7.30 8.70
CA SER A 92 10.39 -7.17 9.88
C SER A 92 10.53 -5.68 10.26
N LEU A 93 9.52 -5.15 10.93
CA LEU A 93 9.43 -3.74 11.28
C LEU A 93 10.17 -3.43 12.60
N ARG A 94 10.90 -2.32 12.64
CA ARG A 94 11.65 -1.87 13.83
C ARG A 94 10.85 -0.93 14.74
N PHE A 95 9.53 -0.97 14.63
CA PHE A 95 8.65 -0.17 15.47
C PHE A 95 8.16 -0.98 16.68
N MET A 96 7.85 -0.28 17.77
CA MET A 96 7.27 -0.91 18.96
C MET A 96 5.84 -1.39 18.68
N ASP A 97 5.38 -2.34 19.47
CA ASP A 97 4.00 -2.81 19.44
C ASP A 97 3.03 -1.64 19.69
N ASN A 98 1.86 -1.68 19.10
CA ASN A 98 0.78 -0.70 19.29
C ASN A 98 1.23 0.77 19.11
N SER A 99 2.08 1.05 18.09
CA SER A 99 2.66 2.39 17.87
C SER A 99 1.83 3.28 16.95
N PHE A 100 0.98 2.71 16.09
CA PHE A 100 0.27 3.46 15.05
C PHE A 100 -1.24 3.29 15.16
N ASP A 101 -1.96 4.41 14.92
CA ASP A 101 -3.42 4.42 14.87
C ASP A 101 -3.95 3.90 13.53
N VAL A 102 -3.21 4.17 12.46
CA VAL A 102 -3.55 3.74 11.08
C VAL A 102 -2.31 3.17 10.42
N ILE A 103 -2.48 2.04 9.75
CA ILE A 103 -1.45 1.49 8.86
C ILE A 103 -2.02 1.41 7.45
N VAL A 104 -1.28 1.94 6.48
CA VAL A 104 -1.61 1.88 5.05
C VAL A 104 -0.62 0.97 4.37
N ILE A 105 -1.12 0.01 3.60
CA ILE A 105 -0.32 -0.84 2.69
C ILE A 105 -1.03 -0.93 1.35
N ALA A 106 -0.74 0.02 0.45
CA ALA A 106 -1.42 0.17 -0.82
C ALA A 106 -0.69 -0.54 -1.95
N ASN A 107 -1.39 -1.40 -2.69
CA ASN A 107 -0.87 -2.10 -3.87
C ASN A 107 0.44 -2.86 -3.64
N ALA A 108 0.61 -3.46 -2.47
CA ALA A 108 1.86 -4.11 -2.09
C ALA A 108 1.70 -5.58 -1.66
N LEU A 109 0.63 -5.97 -1.00
CA LEU A 109 0.47 -7.35 -0.50
C LEU A 109 0.58 -8.39 -1.62
N HIS A 110 0.08 -8.09 -2.82
CA HIS A 110 0.16 -9.00 -3.98
C HIS A 110 1.57 -9.17 -4.56
N ILE A 111 2.52 -8.31 -4.18
CA ILE A 111 3.91 -8.39 -4.62
C ILE A 111 4.87 -8.86 -3.52
N ILE A 112 4.46 -8.85 -2.27
CA ILE A 112 5.24 -9.34 -1.14
C ILE A 112 5.25 -10.88 -1.16
N PRO A 113 6.43 -11.54 -1.18
CA PRO A 113 6.48 -13.01 -1.23
C PRO A 113 5.90 -13.69 0.02
N GLU A 114 6.03 -13.05 1.18
CA GLU A 114 5.56 -13.56 2.48
C GLU A 114 4.52 -12.60 3.10
N PRO A 115 3.33 -12.44 2.50
CA PRO A 115 2.35 -11.46 2.96
C PRO A 115 1.82 -11.75 4.37
N LEU A 116 1.85 -13.00 4.81
CA LEU A 116 1.46 -13.38 6.18
C LEU A 116 2.42 -12.79 7.22
N LYS A 117 3.73 -12.77 6.95
CA LYS A 117 4.70 -12.11 7.84
C LYS A 117 4.46 -10.61 7.91
N ALA A 118 4.17 -9.99 6.77
CA ALA A 118 3.82 -8.57 6.73
C ALA A 118 2.54 -8.29 7.54
N LEU A 119 1.49 -9.10 7.39
CA LEU A 119 0.25 -8.96 8.17
C LEU A 119 0.47 -9.17 9.68
N ALA A 120 1.37 -10.07 10.07
CA ALA A 120 1.73 -10.29 11.48
C ALA A 120 2.44 -9.05 12.07
N GLU A 121 3.40 -8.46 11.35
CA GLU A 121 4.08 -7.23 11.76
C GLU A 121 3.13 -6.05 11.80
N ILE A 122 2.25 -5.90 10.79
CA ILE A 122 1.19 -4.89 10.78
C ILE A 122 0.32 -5.02 12.03
N ARG A 123 -0.15 -6.22 12.34
CA ARG A 123 -0.96 -6.47 13.54
C ARG A 123 -0.22 -6.12 14.84
N ARG A 124 1.06 -6.40 14.91
CA ARG A 124 1.89 -6.10 16.09
C ARG A 124 2.03 -4.59 16.32
N VAL A 125 2.34 -3.83 15.27
CA VAL A 125 2.61 -2.39 15.41
C VAL A 125 1.35 -1.51 15.34
N LEU A 126 0.20 -2.04 14.88
CA LEU A 126 -1.10 -1.38 14.90
C LEU A 126 -1.67 -1.40 16.33
N LYS A 127 -2.26 -0.30 16.79
CA LYS A 127 -3.02 -0.25 18.06
C LYS A 127 -4.25 -1.17 18.00
N ASP A 128 -4.80 -1.53 19.18
CA ASP A 128 -5.92 -2.47 19.25
C ASP A 128 -7.20 -1.90 18.63
N ASP A 129 -7.42 -0.60 18.74
CA ASP A 129 -8.49 0.17 18.09
C ASP A 129 -8.08 0.77 16.73
N GLY A 130 -6.91 0.40 16.25
CA GLY A 130 -6.34 0.93 15.01
C GLY A 130 -6.98 0.36 13.74
N VAL A 131 -6.75 1.04 12.62
CA VAL A 131 -7.30 0.67 11.32
C VAL A 131 -6.17 0.31 10.35
N LEU A 132 -6.26 -0.88 9.76
CA LEU A 132 -5.47 -1.26 8.59
C LEU A 132 -6.22 -0.86 7.32
N ILE A 133 -5.58 -0.07 6.46
CA ILE A 133 -6.06 0.27 5.11
C ILE A 133 -5.19 -0.47 4.10
N ALA A 134 -5.76 -1.43 3.40
CA ALA A 134 -5.02 -2.32 2.52
C ALA A 134 -5.62 -2.42 1.11
N PRO A 135 -5.67 -1.32 0.33
CA PRO A 135 -6.12 -1.39 -1.06
C PRO A 135 -5.16 -2.23 -1.90
N ASN A 136 -5.72 -3.03 -2.81
CA ASN A 136 -4.94 -3.94 -3.63
C ASN A 136 -5.49 -4.07 -5.04
N PHE A 137 -4.62 -4.10 -6.04
CA PHE A 137 -5.02 -4.44 -7.40
C PHE A 137 -5.51 -5.88 -7.45
N ILE A 138 -6.62 -6.09 -8.18
CA ILE A 138 -7.27 -7.38 -8.33
C ILE A 138 -7.24 -7.87 -9.77
N PHE A 139 -7.37 -9.18 -9.90
CA PHE A 139 -7.39 -9.86 -11.19
C PHE A 139 -8.81 -10.31 -11.52
N PRO A 140 -9.20 -10.30 -12.82
CA PRO A 140 -10.49 -10.80 -13.24
C PRO A 140 -10.66 -12.29 -12.90
N ALA A 141 -11.86 -12.67 -12.46
CA ALA A 141 -12.18 -14.06 -12.11
C ALA A 141 -12.12 -15.02 -13.31
N ASP A 142 -12.22 -14.52 -14.55
CA ASP A 142 -12.10 -15.31 -15.78
C ASP A 142 -10.63 -15.58 -16.19
N GLY A 143 -9.66 -15.11 -15.39
CA GLY A 143 -8.22 -15.29 -15.62
C GLY A 143 -7.67 -14.50 -16.82
N LYS A 144 -8.49 -13.69 -17.49
CA LYS A 144 -8.04 -12.91 -18.64
C LYS A 144 -7.31 -11.66 -18.20
N ARG A 145 -5.99 -11.70 -18.29
CA ARG A 145 -5.18 -10.51 -18.06
C ARG A 145 -5.45 -9.46 -19.14
N ASN A 146 -5.70 -8.22 -18.71
CA ASN A 146 -5.79 -7.09 -19.61
C ASN A 146 -4.41 -6.72 -20.19
N LEU A 147 -4.40 -5.85 -21.21
CA LEU A 147 -3.18 -5.47 -21.92
C LEU A 147 -2.12 -4.86 -20.97
N TRP A 148 -2.56 -4.07 -19.96
CA TRP A 148 -1.67 -3.48 -18.96
C TRP A 148 -1.00 -4.53 -18.06
N GLN A 149 -1.75 -5.49 -17.56
CA GLN A 149 -1.21 -6.57 -16.73
C GLN A 149 -0.19 -7.40 -17.51
N ARG A 150 -0.45 -7.63 -18.82
CA ARG A 150 0.51 -8.30 -19.72
C ARG A 150 1.77 -7.46 -19.93
N LEU A 151 1.63 -6.14 -20.15
CA LEU A 151 2.77 -5.24 -20.30
C LEU A 151 3.64 -5.19 -19.04
N LEU A 152 3.04 -5.08 -17.85
CA LEU A 152 3.75 -5.10 -16.58
C LEU A 152 4.54 -6.40 -16.38
N SER A 153 3.98 -7.53 -16.79
CA SER A 153 4.71 -8.80 -16.72
C SER A 153 5.92 -8.86 -17.68
N LEU A 154 5.83 -8.23 -18.85
CA LEU A 154 6.93 -8.14 -19.81
C LEU A 154 8.11 -7.29 -19.30
N VAL A 155 7.82 -6.23 -18.55
CA VAL A 155 8.85 -5.39 -17.93
C VAL A 155 9.36 -5.96 -16.59
N GLY A 156 8.98 -7.21 -16.27
CA GLY A 156 9.52 -7.96 -15.12
C GLY A 156 8.81 -7.72 -13.81
N VAL A 157 7.68 -7.00 -13.76
CA VAL A 157 6.81 -6.93 -12.58
C VAL A 157 6.12 -8.27 -12.43
N ARG A 158 6.52 -9.04 -11.43
CA ARG A 158 5.89 -10.32 -11.09
C ARG A 158 4.99 -10.14 -9.89
N PHE A 159 3.73 -10.50 -10.06
CA PHE A 159 2.80 -10.62 -8.96
C PHE A 159 3.05 -11.95 -8.24
N ALA A 160 3.33 -11.90 -6.95
CA ALA A 160 3.49 -13.11 -6.14
C ALA A 160 2.12 -13.79 -5.92
N HIS A 161 1.07 -12.98 -5.86
CA HIS A 161 -0.31 -13.42 -5.67
C HIS A 161 -1.25 -12.69 -6.63
N GLU A 162 -2.06 -13.43 -7.37
CA GLU A 162 -3.02 -12.90 -8.32
C GLU A 162 -4.44 -13.12 -7.78
N TRP A 163 -4.83 -12.30 -6.82
CA TRP A 163 -6.13 -12.42 -6.17
C TRP A 163 -7.24 -11.75 -6.96
N THR A 164 -8.37 -12.43 -7.08
CA THR A 164 -9.66 -11.81 -7.33
C THR A 164 -10.12 -11.02 -6.10
N GLU A 165 -11.18 -10.22 -6.22
CA GLU A 165 -11.76 -9.50 -5.09
C GLU A 165 -12.10 -10.42 -3.92
N ASN A 166 -12.81 -11.53 -4.21
CA ASN A 166 -13.26 -12.46 -3.17
C ASN A 166 -12.11 -13.21 -2.51
N GLU A 167 -11.11 -13.63 -3.28
CA GLU A 167 -9.92 -14.29 -2.74
C GLU A 167 -9.12 -13.37 -1.83
N TYR A 168 -8.95 -12.09 -2.22
CA TYR A 168 -8.24 -11.11 -1.39
C TYR A 168 -8.99 -10.84 -0.07
N LYS A 169 -10.30 -10.63 -0.13
CA LYS A 169 -11.11 -10.45 1.08
C LYS A 169 -11.10 -11.71 1.97
N SER A 170 -11.15 -12.89 1.37
CA SER A 170 -11.03 -14.17 2.10
C SER A 170 -9.66 -14.35 2.73
N PHE A 171 -8.59 -13.95 2.02
CA PHE A 171 -7.23 -13.94 2.55
C PHE A 171 -7.11 -13.06 3.80
N LEU A 172 -7.64 -11.84 3.79
CA LEU A 172 -7.61 -10.97 4.97
C LEU A 172 -8.41 -11.56 6.13
N LYS A 173 -9.67 -11.98 5.87
CA LYS A 173 -10.55 -12.57 6.89
C LYS A 173 -9.97 -13.86 7.49
N GLY A 174 -9.43 -14.75 6.64
CA GLY A 174 -8.81 -16.01 7.06
C GLY A 174 -7.54 -15.80 7.92
N ASN A 175 -6.98 -14.60 7.92
CA ASN A 175 -5.85 -14.21 8.76
C ASN A 175 -6.25 -13.27 9.91
N GLY A 176 -7.52 -13.33 10.32
CA GLY A 176 -8.03 -12.68 11.52
C GLY A 176 -8.34 -11.19 11.39
N TRP A 177 -8.40 -10.64 10.16
CA TRP A 177 -8.79 -9.25 9.94
C TRP A 177 -10.30 -9.12 9.74
N THR A 178 -10.91 -8.19 10.45
CA THR A 178 -12.34 -7.85 10.30
C THR A 178 -12.48 -6.73 9.29
N ILE A 179 -13.04 -6.99 8.11
CA ILE A 179 -13.28 -5.96 7.10
C ILE A 179 -14.45 -5.10 7.55
N THR A 180 -14.22 -3.82 7.80
CA THR A 180 -15.22 -2.83 8.23
C THR A 180 -15.77 -2.04 7.05
N GLU A 181 -14.94 -1.75 6.05
CA GLU A 181 -15.33 -1.04 4.84
C GLU A 181 -14.65 -1.66 3.62
N ASN A 182 -15.36 -1.72 2.51
CA ASN A 182 -14.75 -2.12 1.23
C ASN A 182 -15.55 -1.61 0.03
N CYS A 183 -14.83 -1.37 -1.07
CA CYS A 183 -15.42 -1.11 -2.39
C CYS A 183 -14.45 -1.50 -3.50
N VAL A 184 -14.97 -1.67 -4.72
CA VAL A 184 -14.16 -1.87 -5.92
C VAL A 184 -14.18 -0.60 -6.75
N ILE A 185 -12.99 -0.09 -7.08
CA ILE A 185 -12.82 1.07 -7.94
C ILE A 185 -12.33 0.57 -9.29
N LYS A 186 -13.09 0.90 -10.33
CA LYS A 186 -12.77 0.53 -11.70
C LYS A 186 -11.64 1.39 -12.25
N GLY A 187 -10.69 0.75 -12.95
CA GLY A 187 -9.57 1.43 -13.56
C GLY A 187 -8.96 0.60 -14.69
N ARG A 188 -7.77 0.96 -15.14
CA ARG A 188 -7.01 0.10 -16.08
C ARG A 188 -6.69 -1.26 -15.48
N ILE A 189 -6.44 -1.28 -14.17
CA ILE A 189 -6.45 -2.45 -13.32
C ILE A 189 -7.40 -2.10 -12.19
N ASP A 190 -8.42 -2.94 -11.98
CA ASP A 190 -9.38 -2.73 -10.90
C ASP A 190 -8.69 -2.83 -9.54
N LEU A 191 -9.14 -2.01 -8.60
CA LEU A 191 -8.62 -1.99 -7.24
C LEU A 191 -9.75 -2.34 -6.27
N VAL A 192 -9.50 -3.27 -5.36
CA VAL A 192 -10.33 -3.41 -4.17
C VAL A 192 -9.74 -2.58 -3.05
N TYR A 193 -10.52 -1.64 -2.53
CA TYR A 193 -10.21 -0.88 -1.33
C TYR A 193 -10.81 -1.59 -0.13
N VAL A 194 -10.03 -1.74 0.96
CA VAL A 194 -10.51 -2.34 2.21
C VAL A 194 -9.96 -1.59 3.42
N GLU A 195 -10.80 -1.44 4.45
CA GLU A 195 -10.44 -1.04 5.80
C GLU A 195 -10.72 -2.21 6.74
N CYS A 196 -9.81 -2.48 7.66
CA CYS A 196 -9.90 -3.60 8.57
C CYS A 196 -9.56 -3.18 10.00
N GLY A 197 -10.30 -3.74 10.95
CA GLY A 197 -9.92 -3.83 12.35
C GLY A 197 -9.17 -5.14 12.64
N LYS A 198 -8.52 -5.21 13.83
CA LYS A 198 -7.91 -6.45 14.35
C LYS A 198 -8.92 -7.53 14.64
#